data_1d90bbb7db4f38569b959cb1dac95afd
#
_entry.id   1d90bbb7db4f38569b959cb1dac95afd
#
_cell.length_a   1.000
_cell.length_b   1.000
_cell.length_c   1.000
_cell.angle_alpha   90.00
_cell.angle_beta   90.00
_cell.angle_gamma   90.00
#
_symmetry.space_group_name_H-M   'P 1'
#
loop_
_entity.id
_entity.type
_entity.pdbx_description
1 polymer ?
#
loop_
_entity_poly.entity_id
_entity_poly.type
_entity_poly.pdbx_seq_one_letter_code
_entity_poly.pdbx_strand_id
1 'polypeptide(L)'
;MNNVQDVNFAAPSATIFSIFSVAKTISKSTAPYMENIRLRFAPSPTGPLHIGGVRTALYNYLLARKHGGTFLLRVEDTDQSRFVPGAEAYIIEALEWLGMQPDEGPGFGGDYGPYRQSERQELYQKYTQQLLDQGDAYYAFDTAEELEQQRQADVTFKYDAGARLQMRNSLSMKPEEVEKALADGTPYVIRLKVPENETVLFTDEVREEVAFDTSELDDKVLMKADGMPTYHMANIVDDHLMEITHVIRGEEWLSSTAHHVLLYRFLGWEDDMPSFAHLPLLLKPSPESYLDKQSIPKMAKRMAEEFANRHPEQGQGYESKAEHFALQAFQDKKNLASHLKEKDKDDAQKAAFKVFLKDAMFGKLSKRDGDRLGFPVFPLSWKGASASDSFVGFREYGFLPEATLNFLALLGWNPGGEQELFEKEELTQAFSLERVNKAGTKFNIDKARWFN
;
A
#
# COMPACT_ATOMS: atom_id res chain seq x y z
N MET A 1 55.09 -66.16 -23.19
CA MET A 1 55.61 -65.30 -24.29
C MET A 1 54.55 -64.20 -24.50
N ASN A 2 55.01 -63.02 -24.55
CA ASN A 2 54.41 -61.75 -24.86
C ASN A 2 53.68 -61.03 -23.71
N ASN A 3 54.45 -60.12 -23.15
CA ASN A 3 54.09 -58.96 -22.35
C ASN A 3 53.17 -58.04 -23.16
N VAL A 4 52.08 -57.54 -22.48
CA VAL A 4 51.42 -56.32 -22.91
C VAL A 4 51.49 -55.40 -21.67
N GLN A 5 52.16 -54.27 -21.87
CA GLN A 5 52.31 -53.19 -20.90
C GLN A 5 51.00 -52.44 -20.74
N ASP A 6 50.58 -52.28 -19.49
CA ASP A 6 49.49 -51.36 -19.10
C ASP A 6 49.97 -49.91 -19.21
N VAL A 7 49.32 -49.15 -20.02
CA VAL A 7 49.50 -47.68 -20.12
C VAL A 7 48.43 -47.04 -19.23
N ASN A 8 48.88 -46.49 -18.06
CA ASN A 8 48.04 -45.66 -17.16
C ASN A 8 47.75 -44.31 -17.81
N PHE A 9 46.51 -44.05 -18.16
CA PHE A 9 46.01 -42.69 -18.42
C PHE A 9 45.57 -42.04 -17.12
N ALA A 10 46.33 -41.04 -16.67
CA ALA A 10 45.96 -40.14 -15.62
C ALA A 10 44.84 -39.21 -16.09
N ALA A 11 43.72 -39.25 -15.41
CA ALA A 11 42.64 -38.28 -15.60
C ALA A 11 43.00 -36.92 -14.98
N PRO A 12 42.64 -35.78 -15.61
CA PRO A 12 42.89 -34.46 -15.03
C PRO A 12 41.96 -34.20 -13.83
N SER A 13 42.55 -33.73 -12.73
CA SER A 13 41.85 -33.28 -11.52
C SER A 13 40.97 -32.07 -11.85
N ALA A 14 39.65 -32.26 -11.75
CA ALA A 14 38.71 -31.18 -11.74
C ALA A 14 38.81 -30.43 -10.39
N THR A 15 39.40 -29.26 -10.41
CA THR A 15 39.35 -28.32 -9.28
C THR A 15 37.96 -27.75 -9.24
N ILE A 16 37.11 -28.28 -8.35
CA ILE A 16 35.80 -27.72 -8.02
C ILE A 16 36.06 -26.46 -7.20
N PHE A 17 35.90 -25.31 -7.83
CA PHE A 17 35.76 -24.04 -7.10
C PHE A 17 34.43 -24.09 -6.29
N SER A 18 34.57 -24.37 -5.01
CA SER A 18 33.50 -24.20 -4.03
C SER A 18 33.28 -22.70 -3.84
N ILE A 19 32.26 -22.16 -4.50
CA ILE A 19 31.72 -20.85 -4.16
C ILE A 19 30.90 -21.05 -2.88
N PHE A 20 31.55 -20.96 -1.72
CA PHE A 20 30.85 -20.73 -0.46
C PHE A 20 30.36 -19.28 -0.48
N SER A 21 29.15 -19.09 -0.97
CA SER A 21 28.33 -17.95 -0.61
C SER A 21 28.16 -17.99 0.91
N VAL A 22 28.72 -17.00 1.59
CA VAL A 22 28.49 -16.78 3.02
C VAL A 22 27.06 -16.29 3.16
N ALA A 23 26.10 -17.23 3.16
CA ALA A 23 24.81 -16.98 3.71
C ALA A 23 25.01 -16.78 5.23
N LYS A 24 25.07 -15.53 5.66
CA LYS A 24 24.95 -15.16 7.06
C LYS A 24 23.59 -15.69 7.52
N THR A 25 23.58 -16.84 8.15
CA THR A 25 22.41 -17.41 8.81
C THR A 25 21.99 -16.38 9.85
N ILE A 26 20.97 -15.59 9.55
CA ILE A 26 20.31 -14.77 10.55
C ILE A 26 19.62 -15.77 11.48
N SER A 27 20.29 -16.04 12.60
CA SER A 27 19.73 -16.77 13.73
C SER A 27 18.36 -16.17 14.02
N LYS A 28 17.33 -17.02 14.20
CA LYS A 28 16.09 -16.63 14.86
C LYS A 28 16.47 -16.11 16.24
N SER A 29 16.76 -14.84 16.33
CA SER A 29 16.82 -14.12 17.57
C SER A 29 15.39 -14.20 18.11
N THR A 30 15.21 -14.94 19.21
CA THR A 30 14.18 -14.58 20.18
C THR A 30 14.53 -13.16 20.57
N ALA A 31 13.88 -12.19 19.91
CA ALA A 31 14.15 -10.79 20.10
C ALA A 31 14.12 -10.51 21.62
N PRO A 32 15.15 -9.85 22.18
CA PRO A 32 15.04 -9.34 23.52
C PRO A 32 13.78 -8.48 23.57
N TYR A 33 13.03 -8.56 24.65
CA TYR A 33 11.90 -7.69 24.97
C TYR A 33 12.33 -6.26 24.61
N MET A 34 11.80 -5.72 23.48
CA MET A 34 12.21 -4.39 23.05
C MET A 34 11.57 -3.39 24.02
N GLU A 35 12.39 -2.85 24.91
CA GLU A 35 12.04 -1.65 25.66
C GLU A 35 11.82 -0.54 24.62
N ASN A 36 10.62 0.04 24.58
CA ASN A 36 10.18 1.11 23.68
C ASN A 36 9.76 0.70 22.24
N ILE A 37 8.72 -0.12 22.11
CA ILE A 37 8.05 -0.30 20.82
C ILE A 37 7.41 1.02 20.39
N ARG A 38 7.74 1.48 19.18
CA ARG A 38 7.18 2.69 18.57
C ARG A 38 6.52 2.36 17.22
N LEU A 39 5.25 2.67 17.12
CA LEU A 39 4.45 2.41 15.92
C LEU A 39 3.78 3.71 15.46
N ARG A 40 3.50 3.77 14.17
CA ARG A 40 2.85 4.94 13.59
C ARG A 40 1.65 4.58 12.72
N PHE A 41 0.61 5.41 12.82
CA PHE A 41 -0.36 5.57 11.76
C PHE A 41 0.03 6.78 10.93
N ALA A 42 0.21 6.59 9.61
CA ALA A 42 0.79 7.58 8.72
C ALA A 42 -0.13 7.85 7.50
N PRO A 43 -1.32 8.46 7.73
CA PRO A 43 -2.27 8.73 6.65
C PRO A 43 -1.92 9.99 5.87
N SER A 44 -2.21 9.97 4.54
CA SER A 44 -2.25 11.17 3.73
C SER A 44 -3.61 11.86 3.86
N PRO A 45 -3.68 13.19 4.08
CA PRO A 45 -4.93 13.93 4.27
C PRO A 45 -5.62 14.25 2.94
N THR A 46 -5.94 13.22 2.16
CA THR A 46 -6.54 13.30 0.82
C THR A 46 -8.05 13.07 0.81
N GLY A 47 -8.72 13.32 1.93
CA GLY A 47 -10.16 13.15 2.16
C GLY A 47 -10.46 12.21 3.33
N PRO A 48 -11.73 11.79 3.50
CA PRO A 48 -12.15 11.01 4.65
C PRO A 48 -11.41 9.67 4.74
N LEU A 49 -11.09 9.28 5.99
CA LEU A 49 -10.39 8.05 6.30
C LEU A 49 -11.28 6.83 6.05
N HIS A 50 -10.86 5.92 5.19
CA HIS A 50 -11.56 4.65 4.94
C HIS A 50 -11.34 3.67 6.10
N ILE A 51 -12.32 2.79 6.40
CA ILE A 51 -12.21 1.80 7.48
C ILE A 51 -10.99 0.86 7.31
N GLY A 52 -10.48 0.66 6.12
CA GLY A 52 -9.22 -0.04 5.89
C GLY A 52 -8.03 0.66 6.55
N GLY A 53 -7.98 2.00 6.48
CA GLY A 53 -7.00 2.81 7.20
C GLY A 53 -7.24 2.77 8.71
N VAL A 54 -8.52 2.80 9.15
CA VAL A 54 -8.86 2.65 10.57
C VAL A 54 -8.39 1.31 11.12
N ARG A 55 -8.56 0.20 10.38
CA ARG A 55 -8.03 -1.12 10.77
C ARG A 55 -6.50 -1.10 10.90
N THR A 56 -5.82 -0.45 9.96
CA THR A 56 -4.36 -0.29 10.04
C THR A 56 -3.97 0.49 11.29
N ALA A 57 -4.65 1.60 11.60
CA ALA A 57 -4.43 2.36 12.83
C ALA A 57 -4.69 1.50 14.07
N LEU A 58 -5.78 0.72 14.09
CA LEU A 58 -6.13 -0.17 15.19
C LEU A 58 -5.03 -1.21 15.47
N TYR A 59 -4.48 -1.86 14.45
CA TYR A 59 -3.45 -2.88 14.66
C TYR A 59 -2.13 -2.27 15.18
N ASN A 60 -1.75 -1.07 14.68
CA ASN A 60 -0.65 -0.31 15.26
C ASN A 60 -0.92 0.06 16.73
N TYR A 61 -2.12 0.55 17.03
CA TYR A 61 -2.53 0.93 18.37
C TYR A 61 -2.50 -0.28 19.34
N LEU A 62 -3.12 -1.40 18.94
CA LEU A 62 -3.18 -2.61 19.79
C LEU A 62 -1.79 -3.16 20.10
N LEU A 63 -0.91 -3.22 19.10
CA LEU A 63 0.46 -3.70 19.30
C LEU A 63 1.24 -2.75 20.21
N ALA A 64 1.14 -1.43 20.02
CA ALA A 64 1.76 -0.45 20.90
C ALA A 64 1.28 -0.61 22.35
N ARG A 65 -0.04 -0.64 22.56
CA ARG A 65 -0.62 -0.75 23.93
C ARG A 65 -0.29 -2.06 24.61
N LYS A 66 -0.27 -3.17 23.87
CA LYS A 66 0.12 -4.50 24.42
C LYS A 66 1.50 -4.49 25.03
N HIS A 67 2.44 -3.78 24.42
CA HIS A 67 3.83 -3.73 24.84
C HIS A 67 4.19 -2.47 25.66
N GLY A 68 3.21 -1.66 26.05
CA GLY A 68 3.46 -0.40 26.75
C GLY A 68 4.25 0.62 25.92
N GLY A 69 4.20 0.50 24.60
CA GLY A 69 4.92 1.34 23.65
C GLY A 69 4.12 2.57 23.20
N THR A 70 4.70 3.29 22.25
CA THR A 70 4.16 4.55 21.72
C THR A 70 3.40 4.33 20.41
N PHE A 71 2.20 4.89 20.31
CA PHE A 71 1.42 5.00 19.07
C PHE A 71 1.41 6.45 18.61
N LEU A 72 2.02 6.76 17.47
CA LEU A 72 2.08 8.12 16.94
C LEU A 72 1.25 8.30 15.67
N LEU A 73 0.78 9.52 15.45
CA LEU A 73 0.14 9.98 14.23
C LEU A 73 1.14 10.84 13.44
N ARG A 74 1.45 10.44 12.20
CA ARG A 74 2.24 11.23 11.24
C ARG A 74 1.38 11.57 10.03
N VAL A 75 1.26 12.85 9.68
CA VAL A 75 0.50 13.29 8.51
C VAL A 75 1.40 13.34 7.29
N GLU A 76 1.10 12.49 6.28
CA GLU A 76 1.87 12.40 5.04
C GLU A 76 1.24 13.29 3.95
N ASP A 77 1.59 14.58 3.99
CA ASP A 77 1.05 15.66 3.18
C ASP A 77 2.05 16.22 2.15
N THR A 78 3.02 15.42 1.71
CA THR A 78 4.02 15.81 0.70
C THR A 78 3.43 16.11 -0.67
N ASP A 79 2.22 15.64 -0.96
CA ASP A 79 1.48 15.94 -2.18
C ASP A 79 0.37 16.96 -1.91
N GLN A 80 0.74 18.23 -1.95
CA GLN A 80 -0.16 19.36 -1.69
C GLN A 80 -1.30 19.48 -2.73
N SER A 81 -1.12 18.91 -3.94
CA SER A 81 -2.17 18.94 -4.98
C SER A 81 -3.37 18.06 -4.61
N ARG A 82 -3.17 17.05 -3.75
CA ARG A 82 -4.21 16.14 -3.24
C ARG A 82 -4.69 16.47 -1.83
N PHE A 83 -4.17 17.54 -1.24
CA PHE A 83 -4.61 17.97 0.10
C PHE A 83 -6.09 18.35 0.09
N VAL A 84 -6.85 17.81 1.05
CA VAL A 84 -8.27 18.14 1.23
C VAL A 84 -8.47 18.83 2.58
N PRO A 85 -8.91 20.08 2.60
CA PRO A 85 -9.19 20.80 3.85
C PRO A 85 -10.13 20.02 4.77
N GLY A 86 -9.78 19.94 6.05
CA GLY A 86 -10.55 19.21 7.07
C GLY A 86 -10.24 17.71 7.16
N ALA A 87 -9.48 17.12 6.21
CA ALA A 87 -9.17 15.68 6.26
C ALA A 87 -8.29 15.30 7.46
N GLU A 88 -7.34 16.13 7.85
CA GLU A 88 -6.53 15.91 9.06
C GLU A 88 -7.40 15.93 10.33
N ALA A 89 -8.25 16.95 10.49
CA ALA A 89 -9.16 17.04 11.63
C ALA A 89 -10.12 15.83 11.69
N TYR A 90 -10.62 15.40 10.54
CA TYR A 90 -11.44 14.18 10.42
C TYR A 90 -10.70 12.93 10.89
N ILE A 91 -9.43 12.76 10.51
CA ILE A 91 -8.60 11.63 10.94
C ILE A 91 -8.47 11.63 12.46
N ILE A 92 -8.16 12.77 13.06
CA ILE A 92 -8.03 12.93 14.51
C ILE A 92 -9.35 12.61 15.21
N GLU A 93 -10.47 13.19 14.76
CA GLU A 93 -11.81 12.94 15.32
C GLU A 93 -12.19 11.45 15.22
N ALA A 94 -11.85 10.78 14.12
CA ALA A 94 -12.13 9.37 13.93
C ALA A 94 -11.33 8.49 14.91
N LEU A 95 -10.06 8.81 15.16
CA LEU A 95 -9.24 8.12 16.17
C LEU A 95 -9.75 8.37 17.58
N GLU A 96 -10.15 9.60 17.90
CA GLU A 96 -10.74 9.98 19.20
C GLU A 96 -12.06 9.25 19.45
N TRP A 97 -12.97 9.24 18.45
CA TRP A 97 -14.24 8.52 18.55
C TRP A 97 -14.06 7.04 18.88
N LEU A 98 -13.03 6.42 18.28
CA LEU A 98 -12.69 5.01 18.52
C LEU A 98 -11.82 4.80 19.77
N GLY A 99 -11.49 5.85 20.51
CA GLY A 99 -10.65 5.77 21.70
C GLY A 99 -9.21 5.31 21.39
N MET A 100 -8.72 5.59 20.19
CA MET A 100 -7.33 5.29 19.74
C MET A 100 -6.49 6.55 19.70
N GLN A 101 -6.52 7.35 20.76
CA GLN A 101 -5.77 8.60 20.81
C GLN A 101 -4.27 8.35 20.69
N PRO A 102 -3.57 9.06 19.77
CA PRO A 102 -2.13 9.01 19.66
C PRO A 102 -1.42 9.59 20.89
N ASP A 103 -0.24 9.06 21.19
CA ASP A 103 0.64 9.62 22.23
C ASP A 103 1.42 10.82 21.71
N GLU A 104 1.78 10.77 20.40
CA GLU A 104 2.52 11.82 19.72
C GLU A 104 1.86 12.13 18.37
N GLY A 105 2.02 13.36 17.89
CA GLY A 105 1.49 13.76 16.59
C GLY A 105 1.06 15.22 16.52
N PRO A 106 0.49 15.68 15.39
CA PRO A 106 -0.03 17.04 15.28
C PRO A 106 -1.11 17.31 16.33
N GLY A 107 -0.84 18.26 17.22
CA GLY A 107 -1.74 18.61 18.34
C GLY A 107 -1.58 17.75 19.60
N PHE A 108 -0.83 16.65 19.55
CA PHE A 108 -0.57 15.79 20.72
C PHE A 108 0.82 16.02 21.33
N GLY A 109 1.74 16.71 20.61
CA GLY A 109 3.11 16.91 21.05
C GLY A 109 4.00 15.70 20.76
N GLY A 110 5.12 15.60 21.50
CA GLY A 110 6.15 14.56 21.35
C GLY A 110 7.51 15.14 20.97
N ASP A 111 8.57 14.35 21.13
CA ASP A 111 9.97 14.82 21.01
C ASP A 111 10.52 14.73 19.58
N TYR A 112 9.81 14.09 18.64
CA TYR A 112 10.26 13.82 17.28
C TYR A 112 9.61 14.71 16.20
N GLY A 113 8.90 15.76 16.65
CA GLY A 113 8.23 16.71 15.74
C GLY A 113 9.17 17.48 14.81
N PRO A 114 8.60 18.15 13.81
CA PRO A 114 7.18 18.20 13.46
C PRO A 114 6.66 16.89 12.90
N TYR A 115 5.35 16.63 13.07
CA TYR A 115 4.70 15.37 12.63
C TYR A 115 3.92 15.50 11.32
N ARG A 116 4.05 16.64 10.62
CA ARG A 116 3.61 16.83 9.22
C ARG A 116 4.81 16.78 8.31
N GLN A 117 4.75 16.00 7.26
CA GLN A 117 5.87 15.84 6.33
C GLN A 117 6.20 17.13 5.58
N SER A 118 5.20 17.96 5.27
CA SER A 118 5.40 19.26 4.65
C SER A 118 6.28 20.24 5.49
N GLU A 119 6.37 20.02 6.79
CA GLU A 119 7.15 20.83 7.73
C GLU A 119 8.60 20.32 7.92
N ARG A 120 9.00 19.24 7.20
CA ARG A 120 10.29 18.52 7.38
C ARG A 120 11.18 18.52 6.14
N GLN A 121 10.93 19.37 5.18
CA GLN A 121 11.59 19.40 3.87
C GLN A 121 13.13 19.43 3.94
N GLU A 122 13.70 20.20 4.87
CA GLU A 122 15.16 20.30 5.04
C GLU A 122 15.81 18.96 5.41
N LEU A 123 15.13 18.11 6.19
CA LEU A 123 15.61 16.78 6.54
C LEU A 123 15.69 15.89 5.31
N TYR A 124 14.66 15.92 4.46
CA TYR A 124 14.65 15.12 3.23
C TYR A 124 15.71 15.56 2.25
N GLN A 125 15.93 16.87 2.11
CA GLN A 125 17.00 17.43 1.28
C GLN A 125 18.38 16.99 1.77
N LYS A 126 18.63 17.04 3.09
CA LYS A 126 19.88 16.60 3.71
C LYS A 126 20.23 15.15 3.36
N TYR A 127 19.30 14.24 3.55
CA TYR A 127 19.56 12.80 3.31
C TYR A 127 19.54 12.44 1.83
N THR A 128 18.80 13.18 1.01
CA THR A 128 18.88 13.03 -0.46
C THR A 128 20.24 13.49 -0.97
N GLN A 129 20.80 14.56 -0.42
CA GLN A 129 22.15 15.02 -0.78
C GLN A 129 23.20 13.95 -0.39
N GLN A 130 23.06 13.32 0.77
CA GLN A 130 23.92 12.18 1.14
C GLN A 130 23.89 11.07 0.09
N LEU A 131 22.72 10.68 -0.40
CA LEU A 131 22.58 9.65 -1.44
C LEU A 131 23.21 10.08 -2.78
N LEU A 132 23.10 11.36 -3.14
CA LEU A 132 23.77 11.93 -4.33
C LEU A 132 25.29 11.87 -4.19
N ASP A 133 25.83 12.28 -3.04
CA ASP A 133 27.27 12.32 -2.78
C ASP A 133 27.89 10.92 -2.77
N GLN A 134 27.11 9.89 -2.35
CA GLN A 134 27.50 8.48 -2.37
C GLN A 134 27.35 7.82 -3.75
N GLY A 135 26.59 8.44 -4.66
CA GLY A 135 26.29 7.89 -5.98
C GLY A 135 25.14 6.86 -6.00
N ASP A 136 24.35 6.80 -4.91
CA ASP A 136 23.15 5.95 -4.77
C ASP A 136 21.87 6.65 -5.27
N ALA A 137 21.97 7.94 -5.58
CA ALA A 137 20.94 8.71 -6.26
C ALA A 137 21.54 9.57 -7.39
N TYR A 138 20.71 10.08 -8.26
CA TYR A 138 21.15 10.87 -9.40
C TYR A 138 20.07 11.86 -9.88
N TYR A 139 20.52 12.93 -10.56
CA TYR A 139 19.65 13.92 -11.17
C TYR A 139 19.08 13.41 -12.48
N ALA A 140 17.77 13.55 -12.68
CA ALA A 140 17.09 13.21 -13.93
C ALA A 140 16.31 14.44 -14.45
N PHE A 141 16.55 14.78 -15.72
CA PHE A 141 16.07 16.01 -16.37
C PHE A 141 14.97 15.73 -17.40
N ASP A 142 14.50 14.49 -17.49
CA ASP A 142 13.42 14.11 -18.39
C ASP A 142 12.11 14.80 -18.00
N THR A 143 11.40 15.32 -19.01
CA THR A 143 10.10 15.95 -18.79
C THR A 143 8.98 14.90 -18.66
N ALA A 144 7.82 15.33 -18.16
CA ALA A 144 6.64 14.48 -18.08
C ALA A 144 6.19 14.00 -19.48
N GLU A 145 6.32 14.86 -20.48
CA GLU A 145 5.98 14.57 -21.88
C GLU A 145 6.92 13.55 -22.48
N GLU A 146 8.23 13.66 -22.24
CA GLU A 146 9.23 12.69 -22.71
C GLU A 146 8.97 11.31 -22.10
N LEU A 147 8.67 11.24 -20.80
CA LEU A 147 8.32 10.00 -20.11
C LEU A 147 7.02 9.39 -20.62
N GLU A 148 6.04 10.23 -20.94
CA GLU A 148 4.77 9.76 -21.51
C GLU A 148 4.94 9.20 -22.92
N GLN A 149 5.79 9.83 -23.75
CA GLN A 149 6.14 9.28 -25.09
C GLN A 149 6.80 7.89 -24.98
N GLN A 150 7.68 7.68 -23.98
CA GLN A 150 8.27 6.36 -23.75
C GLN A 150 7.20 5.32 -23.38
N ARG A 151 6.25 5.66 -22.51
CA ARG A 151 5.13 4.76 -22.14
C ARG A 151 4.19 4.46 -23.29
N GLN A 152 3.99 5.41 -24.20
CA GLN A 152 3.18 5.20 -25.40
C GLN A 152 3.89 4.32 -26.43
N ALA A 153 5.24 4.42 -26.52
CA ALA A 153 6.04 3.58 -27.39
C ALA A 153 6.19 2.15 -26.82
N ASP A 154 6.30 2.02 -25.51
CA ASP A 154 6.40 0.75 -24.80
C ASP A 154 5.53 0.77 -23.53
N VAL A 155 4.41 0.05 -23.55
CA VAL A 155 3.48 -0.07 -22.39
C VAL A 155 4.12 -0.74 -21.18
N THR A 156 5.25 -1.40 -21.34
CA THR A 156 6.03 -2.03 -20.26
C THR A 156 7.16 -1.14 -19.76
N PHE A 157 7.32 0.06 -20.30
CA PHE A 157 8.38 0.98 -19.94
C PHE A 157 8.43 1.21 -18.42
N LYS A 158 9.62 0.98 -17.87
CA LYS A 158 10.01 1.33 -16.50
C LYS A 158 11.27 2.17 -16.57
N TYR A 159 11.39 3.12 -15.66
CA TYR A 159 12.65 3.87 -15.51
C TYR A 159 13.61 3.04 -14.65
N ASP A 160 14.14 1.96 -15.21
CA ASP A 160 15.02 0.99 -14.58
C ASP A 160 16.49 1.19 -14.95
N ALA A 161 17.35 0.23 -14.60
CA ALA A 161 18.76 0.25 -14.89
C ALA A 161 19.09 0.36 -16.40
N GLY A 162 18.28 -0.26 -17.26
CA GLY A 162 18.43 -0.16 -18.71
C GLY A 162 17.97 1.19 -19.25
N ALA A 163 16.82 1.65 -18.82
CA ALA A 163 16.24 2.92 -19.25
C ALA A 163 17.10 4.12 -18.82
N ARG A 164 17.67 4.14 -17.61
CA ARG A 164 18.50 5.26 -17.13
C ARG A 164 19.69 5.58 -18.03
N LEU A 165 20.23 4.58 -18.73
CA LEU A 165 21.36 4.79 -19.65
C LEU A 165 20.93 5.46 -20.97
N GLN A 166 19.64 5.49 -21.28
CA GLN A 166 19.08 6.05 -22.52
C GLN A 166 18.32 7.36 -22.28
N MET A 167 17.98 7.63 -21.03
CA MET A 167 17.22 8.81 -20.61
C MET A 167 18.15 9.97 -20.22
N ARG A 168 17.62 11.19 -20.14
CA ARG A 168 18.41 12.40 -19.90
C ARG A 168 18.64 12.62 -18.39
N ASN A 169 19.77 12.14 -17.89
CA ASN A 169 20.12 12.20 -16.47
C ASN A 169 21.63 12.31 -16.25
N SER A 170 22.06 12.51 -15.00
CA SER A 170 23.47 12.72 -14.67
C SER A 170 24.36 11.49 -14.83
N LEU A 171 23.80 10.31 -15.10
CA LEU A 171 24.57 9.08 -15.41
C LEU A 171 24.82 8.90 -16.91
N SER A 172 23.98 9.48 -17.76
CA SER A 172 24.04 9.39 -19.23
C SER A 172 24.62 10.64 -19.89
N MET A 173 24.52 11.81 -19.25
CA MET A 173 25.02 13.10 -19.73
C MET A 173 26.49 13.30 -19.35
N LYS A 174 27.18 14.20 -20.06
CA LYS A 174 28.54 14.61 -19.68
C LYS A 174 28.49 15.50 -18.43
N PRO A 175 29.49 15.45 -17.54
CA PRO A 175 29.53 16.25 -16.33
C PRO A 175 29.28 17.75 -16.57
N GLU A 176 29.88 18.33 -17.61
CA GLU A 176 29.76 19.76 -17.94
C GLU A 176 28.32 20.11 -18.37
N GLU A 177 27.60 19.17 -19.01
CA GLU A 177 26.20 19.36 -19.41
C GLU A 177 25.27 19.31 -18.17
N VAL A 178 25.59 18.44 -17.20
CA VAL A 178 24.87 18.35 -15.93
C VAL A 178 25.06 19.62 -15.10
N GLU A 179 26.32 20.07 -14.92
CA GLU A 179 26.65 21.30 -14.22
C GLU A 179 25.94 22.50 -14.84
N LYS A 180 25.96 22.60 -16.16
CA LYS A 180 25.27 23.65 -16.89
C LYS A 180 23.75 23.58 -16.66
N ALA A 181 23.14 22.40 -16.77
CA ALA A 181 21.69 22.25 -16.57
C ALA A 181 21.27 22.68 -15.16
N LEU A 182 22.05 22.31 -14.15
CA LEU A 182 21.82 22.72 -12.77
C LEU A 182 21.99 24.25 -12.58
N ALA A 183 23.06 24.83 -13.16
CA ALA A 183 23.31 26.26 -13.11
C ALA A 183 22.26 27.11 -13.85
N ASP A 184 21.75 26.60 -14.97
CA ASP A 184 20.66 27.22 -15.75
C ASP A 184 19.28 27.07 -15.09
N GLY A 185 19.17 26.35 -13.95
CA GLY A 185 17.91 26.09 -13.27
C GLY A 185 16.96 25.16 -14.04
N THR A 186 17.51 24.28 -14.89
CA THR A 186 16.69 23.27 -15.59
C THR A 186 15.94 22.40 -14.57
N PRO A 187 14.60 22.24 -14.67
CA PRO A 187 13.85 21.40 -13.76
C PRO A 187 14.37 19.97 -13.77
N TYR A 188 14.47 19.37 -12.60
CA TYR A 188 14.92 17.99 -12.42
C TYR A 188 14.18 17.30 -11.28
N VAL A 189 14.24 15.98 -11.27
CA VAL A 189 13.91 15.15 -10.12
C VAL A 189 15.16 14.39 -9.68
N ILE A 190 15.19 13.93 -8.43
CA ILE A 190 16.25 13.03 -7.95
C ILE A 190 15.68 11.63 -7.86
N ARG A 191 16.39 10.68 -8.48
CA ARG A 191 15.99 9.27 -8.51
C ARG A 191 16.94 8.39 -7.69
N LEU A 192 16.38 7.38 -7.06
CA LEU A 192 17.15 6.28 -6.48
C LEU A 192 17.86 5.52 -7.62
N LYS A 193 19.13 5.20 -7.43
CA LYS A 193 19.86 4.33 -8.34
C LYS A 193 19.76 2.89 -7.83
N VAL A 194 18.80 2.14 -8.35
CA VAL A 194 18.61 0.73 -7.99
C VAL A 194 19.82 -0.09 -8.49
N PRO A 195 20.46 -0.93 -7.65
CA PRO A 195 21.58 -1.77 -8.08
C PRO A 195 21.13 -2.85 -9.09
N GLU A 196 22.06 -3.29 -9.92
CA GLU A 196 21.80 -4.32 -10.93
C GLU A 196 22.18 -5.71 -10.41
N ASN A 197 21.47 -6.74 -10.89
CA ASN A 197 21.78 -8.15 -10.66
C ASN A 197 21.86 -8.52 -9.16
N GLU A 198 20.96 -7.98 -8.35
CA GLU A 198 20.87 -8.22 -6.93
C GLU A 198 19.47 -8.70 -6.53
N THR A 199 19.37 -9.43 -5.43
CA THR A 199 18.09 -9.80 -4.81
C THR A 199 17.96 -9.09 -3.47
N VAL A 200 16.92 -8.29 -3.32
CA VAL A 200 16.57 -7.64 -2.05
C VAL A 200 15.71 -8.60 -1.22
N LEU A 201 16.22 -9.00 -0.07
CA LEU A 201 15.55 -9.91 0.86
C LEU A 201 15.17 -9.17 2.13
N PHE A 202 13.97 -9.43 2.64
CA PHE A 202 13.54 -8.98 3.97
C PHE A 202 12.51 -9.95 4.57
N THR A 203 12.39 -9.92 5.89
CA THR A 203 11.35 -10.67 6.60
C THR A 203 10.17 -9.76 6.90
N ASP A 204 8.97 -10.25 6.62
CA ASP A 204 7.69 -9.61 6.95
C ASP A 204 6.95 -10.47 7.98
N GLU A 205 6.47 -9.87 9.06
CA GLU A 205 5.81 -10.58 10.17
C GLU A 205 4.53 -11.33 9.75
N VAL A 206 3.91 -10.91 8.63
CA VAL A 206 2.69 -11.53 8.08
C VAL A 206 2.98 -12.37 6.84
N ARG A 207 3.90 -11.90 5.97
CA ARG A 207 4.19 -12.50 4.66
C ARG A 207 5.38 -13.46 4.69
N GLU A 208 6.10 -13.54 5.81
CA GLU A 208 7.34 -14.31 5.99
C GLU A 208 8.49 -13.75 5.13
N GLU A 209 9.35 -14.59 4.60
CA GLU A 209 10.46 -14.17 3.76
C GLU A 209 9.96 -13.67 2.40
N VAL A 210 10.36 -12.46 2.03
CA VAL A 210 10.00 -11.80 0.76
C VAL A 210 11.27 -11.45 0.00
N ALA A 211 11.30 -11.78 -1.28
CA ALA A 211 12.41 -11.53 -2.19
C ALA A 211 11.95 -10.73 -3.40
N PHE A 212 12.74 -9.75 -3.80
CA PHE A 212 12.57 -9.00 -5.04
C PHE A 212 13.88 -8.99 -5.83
N ASP A 213 13.82 -9.38 -7.09
CA ASP A 213 14.92 -9.16 -8.02
C ASP A 213 14.98 -7.68 -8.41
N THR A 214 16.18 -7.07 -8.36
CA THR A 214 16.33 -5.64 -8.67
C THR A 214 16.01 -5.31 -10.12
N SER A 215 16.01 -6.28 -11.04
CA SER A 215 15.54 -6.10 -12.42
C SER A 215 14.02 -5.84 -12.51
N GLU A 216 13.27 -6.17 -11.46
CA GLU A 216 11.83 -5.87 -11.39
C GLU A 216 11.54 -4.46 -10.85
N LEU A 217 12.56 -3.81 -10.26
CA LEU A 217 12.43 -2.50 -9.62
C LEU A 217 12.75 -1.37 -10.62
N ASP A 218 12.06 -0.26 -10.47
CA ASP A 218 12.34 0.99 -11.18
C ASP A 218 13.08 1.98 -10.29
N ASP A 219 13.84 2.88 -10.89
CA ASP A 219 14.52 3.97 -10.19
C ASP A 219 13.50 5.01 -9.71
N LYS A 220 12.96 4.80 -8.52
CA LYS A 220 11.93 5.68 -7.95
C LYS A 220 12.41 7.12 -7.81
N VAL A 221 11.53 8.06 -8.09
CA VAL A 221 11.76 9.46 -7.74
C VAL A 221 11.78 9.58 -6.22
N LEU A 222 12.84 10.15 -5.67
CA LEU A 222 13.00 10.47 -4.26
C LEU A 222 12.57 11.91 -3.97
N MET A 223 13.04 12.87 -4.81
CA MET A 223 12.66 14.29 -4.70
C MET A 223 12.04 14.76 -6.00
N LYS A 224 10.92 15.44 -5.89
CA LYS A 224 10.19 16.05 -7.01
C LYS A 224 10.84 17.39 -7.41
N ALA A 225 10.50 17.89 -8.59
CA ALA A 225 10.99 19.17 -9.11
C ALA A 225 10.57 20.40 -8.27
N ASP A 226 9.52 20.27 -7.46
CA ASP A 226 9.08 21.28 -6.51
C ASP A 226 9.91 21.29 -5.20
N GLY A 227 10.90 20.40 -5.07
CA GLY A 227 11.74 20.24 -3.90
C GLY A 227 11.09 19.45 -2.75
N MET A 228 9.89 18.92 -2.95
CA MET A 228 9.23 18.03 -2.00
C MET A 228 9.61 16.57 -2.23
N PRO A 229 9.74 15.77 -1.17
CA PRO A 229 10.01 14.35 -1.31
C PRO A 229 8.82 13.59 -1.89
N THR A 230 9.10 12.42 -2.45
CA THR A 230 8.06 11.41 -2.64
C THR A 230 7.87 10.59 -1.36
N TYR A 231 6.81 9.79 -1.35
CA TYR A 231 6.52 8.84 -0.26
C TYR A 231 7.75 8.00 0.11
N HIS A 232 8.51 7.50 -0.86
CA HIS A 232 9.64 6.62 -0.60
C HIS A 232 10.71 7.29 0.27
N MET A 233 11.10 8.51 -0.05
CA MET A 233 12.12 9.23 0.71
C MET A 233 11.58 9.70 2.06
N ALA A 234 10.42 10.34 2.08
CA ALA A 234 9.84 10.89 3.30
C ALA A 234 9.56 9.80 4.35
N ASN A 235 8.99 8.65 3.93
CA ASN A 235 8.65 7.55 4.82
C ASN A 235 9.88 7.00 5.56
N ILE A 236 10.99 6.76 4.83
CA ILE A 236 12.20 6.17 5.40
C ILE A 236 12.91 7.14 6.35
N VAL A 237 13.06 8.40 5.95
CA VAL A 237 13.69 9.42 6.78
C VAL A 237 12.91 9.61 8.07
N ASP A 238 11.59 9.66 7.99
CA ASP A 238 10.75 9.88 9.17
C ASP A 238 10.67 8.64 10.06
N ASP A 239 10.56 7.44 9.49
CA ASP A 239 10.56 6.21 10.28
C ASP A 239 11.87 6.06 11.06
N HIS A 240 13.02 6.36 10.45
CA HIS A 240 14.31 6.36 11.14
C HIS A 240 14.40 7.46 12.22
N LEU A 241 14.12 8.73 11.86
CA LEU A 241 14.27 9.86 12.80
C LEU A 241 13.22 9.87 13.93
N MET A 242 12.10 9.20 13.76
CA MET A 242 11.06 9.01 14.78
C MET A 242 11.23 7.68 15.53
N GLU A 243 12.32 6.97 15.28
CA GLU A 243 12.67 5.69 15.93
C GLU A 243 11.56 4.65 15.84
N ILE A 244 10.93 4.54 14.66
CA ILE A 244 9.85 3.58 14.42
C ILE A 244 10.43 2.16 14.42
N THR A 245 9.89 1.30 15.27
CA THR A 245 10.36 -0.08 15.41
C THR A 245 9.57 -1.07 14.55
N HIS A 246 8.30 -0.76 14.26
CA HIS A 246 7.43 -1.62 13.45
C HIS A 246 6.62 -0.79 12.46
N VAL A 247 6.58 -1.24 11.22
CA VAL A 247 5.83 -0.66 10.11
C VAL A 247 4.68 -1.59 9.74
N ILE A 248 3.50 -1.36 10.34
CA ILE A 248 2.27 -2.09 9.99
C ILE A 248 1.49 -1.25 8.98
N ARG A 249 1.25 -1.78 7.77
CA ARG A 249 0.56 -1.09 6.67
C ARG A 249 -0.16 -2.06 5.73
N GLY A 250 -0.93 -1.58 4.77
CA GLY A 250 -1.61 -2.43 3.78
C GLY A 250 -0.63 -3.11 2.81
N GLU A 251 -0.99 -4.31 2.32
CA GLU A 251 -0.17 -5.10 1.40
C GLU A 251 0.05 -4.44 0.03
N GLU A 252 -0.71 -3.40 -0.31
CA GLU A 252 -0.49 -2.58 -1.50
C GLU A 252 0.89 -1.91 -1.51
N TRP A 253 1.54 -1.80 -0.36
CA TRP A 253 2.87 -1.22 -0.17
C TRP A 253 4.00 -2.27 -0.12
N LEU A 254 3.68 -3.56 -0.25
CA LEU A 254 4.68 -4.64 -0.15
C LEU A 254 5.80 -4.49 -1.18
N SER A 255 5.47 -4.19 -2.44
CA SER A 255 6.46 -3.97 -3.49
C SER A 255 7.35 -2.74 -3.27
N SER A 256 6.86 -1.75 -2.52
CA SER A 256 7.65 -0.57 -2.15
C SER A 256 8.72 -0.89 -1.11
N THR A 257 8.56 -1.97 -0.34
CA THR A 257 9.48 -2.33 0.74
C THR A 257 10.87 -2.66 0.22
N ALA A 258 11.00 -3.22 -0.98
CA ALA A 258 12.31 -3.45 -1.57
C ALA A 258 13.10 -2.14 -1.76
N HIS A 259 12.46 -1.07 -2.23
CA HIS A 259 13.09 0.26 -2.32
C HIS A 259 13.42 0.83 -0.94
N HIS A 260 12.57 0.58 0.06
CA HIS A 260 12.81 1.03 1.43
C HIS A 260 14.02 0.32 2.04
N VAL A 261 14.15 -0.99 1.87
CA VAL A 261 15.32 -1.75 2.31
C VAL A 261 16.61 -1.23 1.67
N LEU A 262 16.58 -0.92 0.36
CA LEU A 262 17.71 -0.30 -0.34
C LEU A 262 18.06 1.07 0.26
N LEU A 263 17.07 1.91 0.55
CA LEU A 263 17.28 3.22 1.17
C LEU A 263 17.87 3.12 2.58
N TYR A 264 17.38 2.20 3.43
CA TYR A 264 17.97 1.94 4.74
C TYR A 264 19.44 1.55 4.62
N ARG A 265 19.77 0.66 3.66
CA ARG A 265 21.14 0.22 3.40
C ARG A 265 22.04 1.37 2.93
N PHE A 266 21.60 2.16 1.94
CA PHE A 266 22.39 3.24 1.38
C PHE A 266 22.60 4.40 2.36
N LEU A 267 21.65 4.63 3.25
CA LEU A 267 21.81 5.63 4.30
C LEU A 267 22.60 5.14 5.51
N GLY A 268 22.98 3.84 5.54
CA GLY A 268 23.73 3.24 6.64
C GLY A 268 22.89 2.96 7.88
N TRP A 269 21.58 2.75 7.69
CA TRP A 269 20.58 2.53 8.76
C TRP A 269 20.04 1.10 8.81
N GLU A 270 20.78 0.12 8.30
CA GLU A 270 20.33 -1.28 8.26
C GLU A 270 20.03 -1.85 9.65
N ASP A 271 20.83 -1.46 10.66
CA ASP A 271 20.65 -1.92 12.04
C ASP A 271 19.43 -1.30 12.72
N ASP A 272 18.95 -0.15 12.21
CA ASP A 272 17.77 0.58 12.71
C ASP A 272 16.51 0.31 11.86
N MET A 273 16.59 -0.61 10.91
CA MET A 273 15.47 -0.91 10.03
C MET A 273 14.31 -1.54 10.82
N PRO A 274 13.09 -1.00 10.73
CA PRO A 274 11.95 -1.53 11.45
C PRO A 274 11.53 -2.91 10.95
N SER A 275 10.86 -3.69 11.81
CA SER A 275 10.11 -4.87 11.38
C SER A 275 8.93 -4.45 10.50
N PHE A 276 8.69 -5.20 9.42
CA PHE A 276 7.59 -4.93 8.50
C PHE A 276 6.44 -5.92 8.70
N ALA A 277 5.20 -5.44 8.61
CA ALA A 277 4.00 -6.27 8.63
C ALA A 277 2.97 -5.74 7.61
N HIS A 278 2.76 -6.49 6.52
CA HIS A 278 1.85 -6.11 5.45
C HIS A 278 0.49 -6.81 5.61
N LEU A 279 -0.50 -6.01 5.99
CA LEU A 279 -1.86 -6.47 6.27
C LEU A 279 -2.61 -6.83 4.98
N PRO A 280 -3.42 -7.91 5.00
CA PRO A 280 -4.23 -8.29 3.84
C PRO A 280 -5.27 -7.23 3.48
N LEU A 281 -5.65 -7.18 2.21
CA LEU A 281 -6.70 -6.27 1.74
C LEU A 281 -8.04 -6.55 2.42
N LEU A 282 -8.80 -5.48 2.66
CA LEU A 282 -10.24 -5.61 2.88
C LEU A 282 -10.91 -5.77 1.51
N LEU A 283 -11.61 -6.86 1.35
CA LEU A 283 -12.32 -7.21 0.13
C LEU A 283 -13.81 -6.86 0.24
N LYS A 284 -14.41 -6.57 -0.89
CA LYS A 284 -15.86 -6.40 -1.00
C LYS A 284 -16.59 -7.64 -0.47
N PRO A 285 -17.79 -7.47 0.11
CA PRO A 285 -18.60 -8.60 0.55
C PRO A 285 -18.94 -9.52 -0.64
N SER A 286 -19.21 -10.78 -0.35
CA SER A 286 -19.69 -11.68 -1.40
C SER A 286 -21.06 -11.23 -1.90
N PRO A 287 -21.29 -11.15 -3.21
CA PRO A 287 -22.58 -10.75 -3.76
C PRO A 287 -23.78 -11.53 -3.20
N GLU A 288 -23.56 -12.79 -2.83
CA GLU A 288 -24.56 -13.65 -2.19
C GLU A 288 -25.07 -13.10 -0.85
N SER A 289 -24.25 -12.33 -0.12
CA SER A 289 -24.60 -11.80 1.20
C SER A 289 -25.51 -10.59 1.17
N TYR A 290 -25.55 -9.83 0.05
CA TYR A 290 -26.33 -8.59 -0.04
C TYR A 290 -27.27 -8.50 -1.27
N LEU A 291 -27.15 -9.41 -2.24
CA LEU A 291 -28.07 -9.51 -3.37
C LEU A 291 -29.27 -10.40 -2.99
N ASP A 292 -30.32 -9.80 -2.49
CA ASP A 292 -31.61 -10.46 -2.26
C ASP A 292 -32.65 -10.04 -3.32
N LYS A 293 -33.86 -10.61 -3.26
CA LYS A 293 -34.92 -10.30 -4.22
C LYS A 293 -35.34 -8.84 -4.27
N GLN A 294 -35.16 -8.10 -3.17
CA GLN A 294 -35.54 -6.68 -3.09
C GLN A 294 -34.40 -5.77 -3.53
N SER A 295 -33.17 -6.15 -3.28
CA SER A 295 -31.97 -5.35 -3.61
C SER A 295 -31.54 -5.50 -5.06
N ILE A 296 -31.74 -6.68 -5.69
CA ILE A 296 -31.32 -6.95 -7.08
C ILE A 296 -31.80 -5.86 -8.08
N PRO A 297 -33.10 -5.48 -8.14
CA PRO A 297 -33.53 -4.48 -9.11
C PRO A 297 -32.89 -3.12 -8.89
N LYS A 298 -32.77 -2.68 -7.64
CA LYS A 298 -32.15 -1.42 -7.28
C LYS A 298 -30.66 -1.39 -7.63
N MET A 299 -29.99 -2.50 -7.37
CA MET A 299 -28.56 -2.65 -7.65
C MET A 299 -28.30 -2.68 -9.17
N ALA A 300 -29.10 -3.43 -9.94
CA ALA A 300 -28.96 -3.51 -11.38
C ALA A 300 -29.11 -2.13 -12.04
N LYS A 301 -30.17 -1.39 -11.66
CA LYS A 301 -30.40 -0.02 -12.13
C LYS A 301 -29.24 0.90 -11.80
N ARG A 302 -28.79 0.92 -10.53
CA ARG A 302 -27.66 1.75 -10.08
C ARG A 302 -26.38 1.46 -10.84
N MET A 303 -26.06 0.17 -11.06
CA MET A 303 -24.86 -0.24 -11.81
C MET A 303 -24.93 0.20 -13.27
N ALA A 304 -26.10 0.12 -13.89
CA ALA A 304 -26.31 0.57 -15.26
C ALA A 304 -26.17 2.09 -15.39
N GLU A 305 -26.80 2.86 -14.49
CA GLU A 305 -26.68 4.32 -14.41
C GLU A 305 -25.23 4.75 -14.18
N GLU A 306 -24.52 4.13 -13.23
CA GLU A 306 -23.12 4.45 -12.93
C GLU A 306 -22.22 4.15 -14.14
N PHE A 307 -22.43 3.04 -14.83
CA PHE A 307 -21.68 2.69 -16.03
C PHE A 307 -21.93 3.70 -17.16
N ALA A 308 -23.20 4.03 -17.45
CA ALA A 308 -23.55 5.00 -18.47
C ALA A 308 -22.94 6.39 -18.22
N ASN A 309 -22.94 6.84 -16.96
CA ASN A 309 -22.34 8.12 -16.57
C ASN A 309 -20.81 8.14 -16.73
N ARG A 310 -20.14 7.00 -16.55
CA ARG A 310 -18.68 6.89 -16.74
C ARG A 310 -18.25 6.65 -18.18
N HIS A 311 -19.15 6.15 -18.99
CA HIS A 311 -18.90 5.73 -20.37
C HIS A 311 -19.92 6.35 -21.34
N PRO A 312 -19.97 7.71 -21.43
CA PRO A 312 -20.92 8.39 -22.31
C PRO A 312 -20.72 8.04 -23.79
N GLU A 313 -19.53 7.56 -24.16
CA GLU A 313 -19.21 7.08 -25.50
C GLU A 313 -19.99 5.83 -25.91
N GLN A 314 -20.59 5.10 -24.97
CA GLN A 314 -21.40 3.90 -25.26
C GLN A 314 -22.76 4.20 -25.89
N GLY A 315 -23.17 5.48 -25.91
CA GLY A 315 -24.35 5.98 -26.62
C GLY A 315 -25.66 5.89 -25.83
N GLN A 316 -26.69 6.57 -26.35
CA GLN A 316 -28.00 6.61 -25.71
C GLN A 316 -28.70 5.24 -25.78
N GLY A 317 -29.37 4.87 -24.67
CA GLY A 317 -30.15 3.63 -24.55
C GLY A 317 -29.35 2.41 -24.12
N TYR A 318 -28.03 2.52 -23.90
CA TYR A 318 -27.25 1.41 -23.39
C TYR A 318 -27.57 1.08 -21.92
N GLU A 319 -27.97 2.09 -21.13
CA GLU A 319 -28.38 1.92 -19.74
C GLU A 319 -29.43 0.81 -19.55
N SER A 320 -30.49 0.82 -20.39
CA SER A 320 -31.53 -0.22 -20.31
C SER A 320 -31.04 -1.61 -20.66
N LYS A 321 -30.08 -1.74 -21.58
CA LYS A 321 -29.45 -3.05 -21.90
C LYS A 321 -28.55 -3.50 -20.77
N ALA A 322 -27.77 -2.60 -20.18
CA ALA A 322 -26.90 -2.86 -19.04
C ALA A 322 -27.71 -3.29 -17.80
N GLU A 323 -28.81 -2.60 -17.51
CA GLU A 323 -29.72 -2.96 -16.44
C GLU A 323 -30.32 -4.36 -16.64
N HIS A 324 -30.81 -4.65 -17.83
CA HIS A 324 -31.34 -5.98 -18.16
C HIS A 324 -30.30 -7.10 -17.97
N PHE A 325 -29.08 -6.88 -18.44
CA PHE A 325 -27.99 -7.82 -18.24
C PHE A 325 -27.65 -8.01 -16.75
N ALA A 326 -27.57 -6.90 -16.01
CA ALA A 326 -27.28 -6.95 -14.56
C ALA A 326 -28.38 -7.70 -13.80
N LEU A 327 -29.66 -7.47 -14.12
CA LEU A 327 -30.78 -8.21 -13.54
C LEU A 327 -30.65 -9.73 -13.76
N GLN A 328 -30.30 -10.17 -14.96
CA GLN A 328 -30.09 -11.58 -15.26
C GLN A 328 -28.89 -12.16 -14.49
N ALA A 329 -27.76 -11.46 -14.53
CA ALA A 329 -26.52 -11.88 -13.88
C ALA A 329 -26.69 -11.99 -12.34
N PHE A 330 -27.38 -11.04 -11.71
CA PHE A 330 -27.60 -11.03 -10.27
C PHE A 330 -28.61 -12.09 -9.79
N GLN A 331 -29.48 -12.62 -10.64
CA GLN A 331 -30.33 -13.77 -10.29
C GLN A 331 -29.51 -15.03 -10.00
N ASP A 332 -28.41 -15.24 -10.71
CA ASP A 332 -27.48 -16.34 -10.46
C ASP A 332 -26.22 -15.84 -9.71
N LYS A 333 -26.46 -15.24 -8.55
CA LYS A 333 -25.40 -14.63 -7.71
C LYS A 333 -24.30 -15.59 -7.31
N LYS A 334 -24.56 -16.91 -7.24
CA LYS A 334 -23.56 -17.94 -6.90
C LYS A 334 -22.51 -18.09 -8.01
N ASN A 335 -22.95 -17.99 -9.27
CA ASN A 335 -22.09 -18.11 -10.43
C ASN A 335 -21.71 -16.76 -11.05
N LEU A 336 -22.05 -15.65 -10.38
CA LEU A 336 -21.82 -14.29 -10.90
C LEU A 336 -20.37 -14.07 -11.34
N ALA A 337 -19.38 -14.49 -10.54
CA ALA A 337 -17.97 -14.36 -10.89
C ALA A 337 -17.60 -15.12 -12.19
N SER A 338 -18.23 -16.25 -12.45
CA SER A 338 -18.03 -17.02 -13.68
C SER A 338 -18.68 -16.33 -14.87
N HIS A 339 -19.92 -15.88 -14.74
CA HIS A 339 -20.62 -15.13 -15.79
C HIS A 339 -19.88 -13.87 -16.22
N LEU A 340 -19.24 -13.17 -15.27
CA LEU A 340 -18.47 -11.96 -15.57
C LEU A 340 -17.08 -12.24 -16.20
N LYS A 341 -16.59 -13.47 -16.14
CA LYS A 341 -15.33 -13.89 -16.80
C LYS A 341 -15.52 -14.37 -18.24
N GLU A 342 -16.74 -14.77 -18.63
CA GLU A 342 -17.03 -15.21 -19.99
C GLU A 342 -16.78 -14.09 -20.99
N LYS A 343 -16.05 -14.39 -22.07
CA LYS A 343 -15.70 -13.40 -23.10
C LYS A 343 -16.88 -13.23 -24.05
N ASP A 344 -17.40 -12.00 -24.15
CA ASP A 344 -18.34 -11.60 -25.21
C ASP A 344 -17.54 -11.10 -26.40
N LYS A 345 -17.39 -11.96 -27.42
CA LYS A 345 -16.62 -11.61 -28.63
C LYS A 345 -17.38 -10.71 -29.57
N ASP A 346 -18.72 -10.79 -29.53
CA ASP A 346 -19.59 -10.15 -30.51
C ASP A 346 -20.29 -8.87 -29.99
N ASP A 347 -20.08 -8.51 -28.72
CA ASP A 347 -20.68 -7.33 -28.08
C ASP A 347 -19.67 -6.63 -27.18
N ALA A 348 -18.96 -5.63 -27.75
CA ALA A 348 -17.95 -4.86 -27.04
C ALA A 348 -18.54 -4.06 -25.86
N GLN A 349 -19.79 -3.59 -25.97
CA GLN A 349 -20.46 -2.84 -24.90
C GLN A 349 -20.76 -3.76 -23.72
N LYS A 350 -21.26 -4.94 -23.97
CA LYS A 350 -21.51 -5.95 -22.93
C LYS A 350 -20.21 -6.41 -22.27
N ALA A 351 -19.14 -6.58 -23.05
CA ALA A 351 -17.81 -6.91 -22.53
C ALA A 351 -17.29 -5.82 -21.59
N ALA A 352 -17.39 -4.53 -21.97
CA ALA A 352 -17.02 -3.40 -21.13
C ALA A 352 -17.85 -3.34 -19.83
N PHE A 353 -19.15 -3.57 -19.92
CA PHE A 353 -20.02 -3.59 -18.75
C PHE A 353 -19.72 -4.77 -17.80
N LYS A 354 -19.36 -5.95 -18.34
CA LYS A 354 -18.90 -7.08 -17.51
C LYS A 354 -17.62 -6.74 -16.73
N VAL A 355 -16.65 -6.06 -17.36
CA VAL A 355 -15.43 -5.59 -16.67
C VAL A 355 -15.80 -4.62 -15.55
N PHE A 356 -16.68 -3.65 -15.84
CA PHE A 356 -17.18 -2.71 -14.84
C PHE A 356 -17.88 -3.44 -13.68
N LEU A 357 -18.79 -4.38 -13.95
CA LEU A 357 -19.49 -5.16 -12.92
C LEU A 357 -18.51 -5.98 -12.07
N LYS A 358 -17.50 -6.59 -12.71
CA LYS A 358 -16.48 -7.34 -11.99
C LYS A 358 -15.74 -6.45 -10.99
N ASP A 359 -15.33 -5.27 -11.42
CA ASP A 359 -14.66 -4.30 -10.54
C ASP A 359 -15.60 -3.73 -9.48
N ALA A 360 -16.88 -3.52 -9.83
CA ALA A 360 -17.89 -3.03 -8.91
C ALA A 360 -18.23 -4.03 -7.79
N MET A 361 -18.24 -5.33 -8.10
CA MET A 361 -18.76 -6.38 -7.20
C MET A 361 -17.67 -7.18 -6.49
N PHE A 362 -16.44 -7.15 -6.97
CA PHE A 362 -15.33 -7.96 -6.46
C PHE A 362 -14.06 -7.13 -6.23
N GLY A 363 -13.09 -7.72 -5.54
CA GLY A 363 -11.79 -7.10 -5.30
C GLY A 363 -11.74 -6.27 -4.03
N LYS A 364 -10.80 -5.32 -3.97
CA LYS A 364 -10.53 -4.45 -2.82
C LYS A 364 -11.75 -3.56 -2.53
N LEU A 365 -12.14 -3.47 -1.25
CA LEU A 365 -13.16 -2.54 -0.79
C LEU A 365 -12.63 -1.10 -0.92
N SER A 366 -13.40 -0.25 -1.58
CA SER A 366 -13.02 1.14 -1.88
C SER A 366 -14.00 2.14 -1.25
N LYS A 367 -13.59 3.42 -1.21
CA LYS A 367 -14.41 4.52 -0.70
C LYS A 367 -15.79 4.61 -1.38
N ARG A 368 -15.89 4.29 -2.67
CA ARG A 368 -17.14 4.35 -3.46
C ARG A 368 -18.11 3.20 -3.20
N ASP A 369 -17.62 2.13 -2.56
CA ASP A 369 -18.44 0.95 -2.37
C ASP A 369 -19.48 1.11 -1.27
N GLY A 370 -19.28 2.03 -0.32
CA GLY A 370 -20.26 2.33 0.71
C GLY A 370 -21.61 2.72 0.13
N ASP A 371 -21.64 3.76 -0.69
CA ASP A 371 -22.88 4.22 -1.34
C ASP A 371 -23.41 3.19 -2.32
N ARG A 372 -22.51 2.52 -3.05
CA ARG A 372 -22.87 1.50 -4.04
C ARG A 372 -23.54 0.29 -3.41
N LEU A 373 -23.02 -0.19 -2.29
CA LEU A 373 -23.48 -1.41 -1.63
C LEU A 373 -24.44 -1.15 -0.46
N GLY A 374 -24.62 0.13 -0.07
CA GLY A 374 -25.61 0.54 0.94
C GLY A 374 -25.21 0.29 2.39
N PHE A 375 -23.91 0.35 2.70
CA PHE A 375 -23.37 0.27 4.04
C PHE A 375 -22.19 1.24 4.24
N PRO A 376 -21.89 1.68 5.49
CA PRO A 376 -20.80 2.62 5.73
C PRO A 376 -19.44 1.97 5.50
N VAL A 377 -18.50 2.74 4.94
CA VAL A 377 -17.08 2.38 4.77
C VAL A 377 -16.14 3.44 5.37
N PHE A 378 -16.71 4.35 6.15
CA PHE A 378 -16.02 5.44 6.85
C PHE A 378 -16.39 5.41 8.33
N PRO A 379 -15.47 5.75 9.24
CA PRO A 379 -15.80 5.81 10.67
C PRO A 379 -16.84 6.89 11.00
N LEU A 380 -16.70 8.06 10.41
CA LEU A 380 -17.55 9.23 10.61
C LEU A 380 -18.14 9.72 9.29
N SER A 381 -19.21 10.49 9.35
CA SER A 381 -19.73 11.18 8.17
C SER A 381 -18.76 12.22 7.65
N TRP A 382 -18.74 12.38 6.32
CA TRP A 382 -17.99 13.41 5.64
C TRP A 382 -18.89 14.23 4.75
N LYS A 383 -18.78 15.56 4.83
CA LYS A 383 -19.49 16.48 3.96
C LYS A 383 -18.48 17.05 2.95
N GLY A 384 -18.52 16.54 1.74
CA GLY A 384 -17.72 17.01 0.61
C GLY A 384 -18.31 18.24 -0.08
N ALA A 385 -17.68 18.65 -1.18
CA ALA A 385 -18.13 19.80 -1.98
C ALA A 385 -19.45 19.53 -2.73
N SER A 386 -19.76 18.26 -2.97
CA SER A 386 -20.98 17.81 -3.64
C SER A 386 -21.65 16.65 -2.88
N ALA A 387 -22.87 16.31 -3.25
CA ALA A 387 -23.56 15.15 -2.69
C ALA A 387 -22.83 13.84 -3.00
N SER A 388 -22.19 13.73 -4.16
CA SER A 388 -21.40 12.55 -4.56
C SER A 388 -20.09 12.40 -3.77
N ASP A 389 -19.64 13.46 -3.11
CA ASP A 389 -18.43 13.47 -2.30
C ASP A 389 -18.73 13.44 -0.79
N SER A 390 -20.03 13.31 -0.44
CA SER A 390 -20.50 13.27 0.94
C SER A 390 -20.91 11.85 1.31
N PHE A 391 -20.52 11.41 2.52
CA PHE A 391 -20.70 10.03 2.96
C PHE A 391 -21.23 9.98 4.39
N VAL A 392 -22.01 8.96 4.70
CA VAL A 392 -22.46 8.66 6.06
C VAL A 392 -21.51 7.65 6.69
N GLY A 393 -21.06 7.89 7.92
CA GLY A 393 -20.11 7.05 8.63
C GLY A 393 -20.76 6.01 9.54
N PHE A 394 -19.95 5.12 10.12
CA PHE A 394 -20.38 4.11 11.09
C PHE A 394 -21.10 4.76 12.28
N ARG A 395 -20.52 5.84 12.82
CA ARG A 395 -21.12 6.58 13.96
C ARG A 395 -22.55 7.03 13.67
N GLU A 396 -22.78 7.65 12.52
CA GLU A 396 -24.10 8.18 12.13
C GLU A 396 -25.07 7.08 11.67
N TYR A 397 -24.56 5.90 11.30
CA TYR A 397 -25.37 4.70 11.15
C TYR A 397 -25.81 4.09 12.49
N GLY A 398 -25.30 4.62 13.63
CA GLY A 398 -25.63 4.16 14.98
C GLY A 398 -24.73 3.05 15.50
N PHE A 399 -23.56 2.85 14.90
CA PHE A 399 -22.57 1.91 15.43
C PHE A 399 -21.84 2.49 16.64
N LEU A 400 -21.68 1.67 17.67
CA LEU A 400 -20.89 1.98 18.84
C LEU A 400 -19.39 1.87 18.53
N PRO A 401 -18.52 2.70 19.15
CA PRO A 401 -17.09 2.64 18.91
C PRO A 401 -16.48 1.28 19.28
N GLU A 402 -16.89 0.68 20.41
CA GLU A 402 -16.41 -0.63 20.87
C GLU A 402 -16.79 -1.75 19.90
N ALA A 403 -18.03 -1.77 19.42
CA ALA A 403 -18.50 -2.72 18.43
C ALA A 403 -17.74 -2.57 17.11
N THR A 404 -17.48 -1.33 16.70
CA THR A 404 -16.69 -1.03 15.50
C THR A 404 -15.25 -1.50 15.63
N LEU A 405 -14.59 -1.25 16.77
CA LEU A 405 -13.23 -1.74 17.04
C LEU A 405 -13.16 -3.26 17.00
N ASN A 406 -14.06 -3.93 17.72
CA ASN A 406 -14.12 -5.40 17.78
C ASN A 406 -14.32 -6.00 16.38
N PHE A 407 -15.24 -5.44 15.60
CA PHE A 407 -15.48 -5.84 14.21
C PHE A 407 -14.23 -5.68 13.35
N LEU A 408 -13.59 -4.50 13.40
CA LEU A 408 -12.39 -4.21 12.58
C LEU A 408 -11.19 -5.06 12.99
N ALA A 409 -11.04 -5.37 14.27
CA ALA A 409 -9.98 -6.25 14.74
C ALA A 409 -10.08 -7.65 14.12
N LEU A 410 -11.29 -8.22 14.08
CA LEU A 410 -11.53 -9.55 13.50
C LEU A 410 -11.56 -9.57 11.96
N LEU A 411 -11.42 -8.40 11.31
CA LEU A 411 -11.26 -8.32 9.86
C LEU A 411 -9.81 -8.59 9.44
N GLY A 412 -9.41 -9.85 9.46
CA GLY A 412 -8.09 -10.29 9.04
C GLY A 412 -7.16 -10.71 10.17
N TRP A 413 -7.64 -10.74 11.40
CA TRP A 413 -6.96 -11.30 12.54
C TRP A 413 -7.85 -12.37 13.21
N ASN A 414 -7.23 -13.40 13.80
CA ASN A 414 -7.93 -14.51 14.48
C ASN A 414 -7.37 -14.67 15.90
N PRO A 415 -8.21 -14.56 16.95
CA PRO A 415 -7.76 -14.69 18.34
C PRO A 415 -7.28 -16.10 18.72
N GLY A 416 -7.54 -17.11 17.88
CA GLY A 416 -7.13 -18.51 18.10
C GLY A 416 -8.07 -19.29 19.00
N GLY A 417 -9.24 -18.74 19.32
CA GLY A 417 -10.31 -19.36 20.11
C GLY A 417 -11.69 -19.10 19.51
N GLU A 418 -12.74 -19.41 20.25
CA GLU A 418 -14.13 -19.16 19.87
C GLU A 418 -14.65 -17.79 20.31
N GLN A 419 -13.86 -17.06 21.10
CA GLN A 419 -14.26 -15.72 21.56
C GLN A 419 -14.28 -14.74 20.39
N GLU A 420 -15.37 -14.05 20.21
CA GLU A 420 -15.58 -13.02 19.19
C GLU A 420 -15.88 -11.63 19.79
N LEU A 421 -16.28 -11.55 21.05
CA LEU A 421 -16.53 -10.31 21.77
C LEU A 421 -15.40 -10.06 22.77
N PHE A 422 -14.77 -8.90 22.63
CA PHE A 422 -13.63 -8.47 23.44
C PHE A 422 -13.89 -7.07 23.96
N GLU A 423 -13.65 -6.86 25.23
CA GLU A 423 -13.37 -5.51 25.74
C GLU A 423 -12.06 -5.00 25.14
N LYS A 424 -11.87 -3.70 25.08
CA LYS A 424 -10.69 -3.08 24.44
C LYS A 424 -9.37 -3.57 25.04
N GLU A 425 -9.33 -3.72 26.35
CA GLU A 425 -8.19 -4.21 27.11
C GLU A 425 -7.91 -5.70 26.82
N GLU A 426 -8.94 -6.53 26.75
CA GLU A 426 -8.84 -7.93 26.38
C GLU A 426 -8.32 -8.07 24.93
N LEU A 427 -8.87 -7.27 24.00
CA LEU A 427 -8.46 -7.22 22.62
C LEU A 427 -6.98 -6.84 22.49
N THR A 428 -6.53 -5.86 23.27
CA THR A 428 -5.13 -5.43 23.34
C THR A 428 -4.21 -6.57 23.78
N GLN A 429 -4.58 -7.32 24.82
CA GLN A 429 -3.77 -8.44 25.30
C GLN A 429 -3.79 -9.63 24.33
N ALA A 430 -4.91 -9.90 23.68
CA ALA A 430 -5.05 -11.01 22.74
C ALA A 430 -4.34 -10.77 21.42
N PHE A 431 -4.22 -9.51 20.97
CA PHE A 431 -3.69 -9.17 19.64
C PHE A 431 -2.24 -9.63 19.43
N SER A 432 -1.96 -10.18 18.25
CA SER A 432 -0.60 -10.51 17.80
C SER A 432 -0.50 -10.55 16.28
N LEU A 433 0.66 -10.20 15.72
CA LEU A 433 0.89 -10.17 14.27
C LEU A 433 0.91 -11.57 13.66
N GLU A 434 1.38 -12.58 14.38
CA GLU A 434 1.47 -13.96 13.90
C GLU A 434 0.10 -14.57 13.58
N ARG A 435 -0.97 -13.98 14.14
CA ARG A 435 -2.36 -14.40 13.90
C ARG A 435 -3.09 -13.55 12.86
N VAL A 436 -2.39 -12.64 12.20
CA VAL A 436 -2.93 -11.90 11.06
C VAL A 436 -2.97 -12.83 9.84
N ASN A 437 -4.14 -12.90 9.20
CA ASN A 437 -4.33 -13.74 8.02
C ASN A 437 -3.50 -13.22 6.84
N LYS A 438 -2.95 -14.14 6.04
CA LYS A 438 -2.26 -13.77 4.79
C LYS A 438 -3.22 -13.41 3.65
N ALA A 439 -4.40 -14.02 3.63
CA ALA A 439 -5.41 -13.79 2.58
C ALA A 439 -6.30 -12.59 2.86
N GLY A 440 -6.74 -11.91 1.78
CA GLY A 440 -7.70 -10.82 1.88
C GLY A 440 -8.98 -11.23 2.58
N THR A 441 -9.52 -10.34 3.43
CA THR A 441 -10.70 -10.60 4.25
C THR A 441 -11.91 -9.88 3.69
N LYS A 442 -13.01 -10.63 3.50
CA LYS A 442 -14.27 -10.06 3.02
C LYS A 442 -14.97 -9.27 4.12
N PHE A 443 -15.36 -8.05 3.77
CA PHE A 443 -16.20 -7.23 4.63
C PHE A 443 -17.58 -7.88 4.81
N ASN A 444 -18.11 -7.87 6.03
CA ASN A 444 -19.42 -8.41 6.35
C ASN A 444 -20.19 -7.45 7.26
N ILE A 445 -21.14 -6.71 6.68
CA ILE A 445 -21.93 -5.70 7.41
C ILE A 445 -22.87 -6.34 8.45
N ASP A 446 -23.38 -7.56 8.19
CA ASP A 446 -24.27 -8.23 9.12
C ASP A 446 -23.51 -8.67 10.37
N LYS A 447 -22.23 -9.08 10.21
CA LYS A 447 -21.36 -9.33 11.36
C LYS A 447 -21.06 -8.05 12.13
N ALA A 448 -20.85 -6.91 11.44
CA ALA A 448 -20.70 -5.61 12.11
C ALA A 448 -21.95 -5.23 12.93
N ARG A 449 -23.14 -5.44 12.37
CA ARG A 449 -24.43 -5.22 13.06
C ARG A 449 -24.63 -6.16 14.26
N TRP A 450 -24.16 -7.40 14.16
CA TRP A 450 -24.24 -8.34 15.25
C TRP A 450 -23.36 -7.95 16.45
N PHE A 451 -22.21 -7.33 16.20
CA PHE A 451 -21.38 -6.78 17.28
C PHE A 451 -21.97 -5.55 17.94
N ASN A 452 -22.82 -4.80 17.22
CA ASN A 452 -23.44 -3.56 17.69
C ASN A 452 -24.68 -3.82 18.56
#